data_20565e6f91659f3674edcf0c2e2753df
#
_entry.id   20565e6f91659f3674edcf0c2e2753df
#
_cell.length_a   1.000
_cell.length_b   1.000
_cell.length_c   1.000
_cell.angle_alpha   90.00
_cell.angle_beta   90.00
_cell.angle_gamma   90.00
#
_symmetry.space_group_name_H-M   'P 1'
#
loop_
_entity.id
_entity.type
_entity.pdbx_description
1 polymer ?
#
loop_
_entity_poly.entity_id
_entity_poly.type
_entity_poly.pdbx_seq_one_letter_code
_entity_poly.pdbx_strand_id
1 'polypeptide(L)'
;MKKLSKIFAVLFSLLFVFTSLPFVSFADETEETEAAPLTGVTINVYNWGEYISNGTDGSLDVNAEFTRRTGIQVNYTTFDSNESLYSKLAGGGADYDVIIPSDYMISKLINEGMLHEIDYNNIPNFKYIDEEFKNPDYDPECKHSVPYTWGMVGLFYNKDHIKEVPTSWEILWNEQYSGKILMFDNPRDAFAIAFCRLGFHLNSTDSNEWEEAAMLLKEQKPLVQAYVMDQIFDKMESGEAWLAPYYSGDAGTLVEENEHIGFIFPEEGTNNFVDAMCIPVTSSHKAEAEAYINFMCDPEIAGANMDFVGYSTPISDAKAYLSEDVINNEIFYPTEEILSNSEVFTSLPSNISALVDSLWAEVKMGGPGDSLTLILIIAVFLAIYISIIIYKKIKRKRELM
;
A
#
# COMPACT_ATOMS: atom_id res chain seq x y z
N MET A 1 53.38 -1.59 -68.10
CA MET A 1 52.84 -0.45 -67.29
C MET A 1 51.72 0.32 -67.99
N LYS A 2 51.33 0.14 -69.22
CA LYS A 2 50.23 0.87 -69.91
C LYS A 2 48.87 0.14 -69.84
N LYS A 3 48.76 -1.07 -69.29
CA LYS A 3 47.48 -1.79 -69.14
C LYS A 3 46.83 -1.62 -67.77
N LEU A 4 47.55 -1.21 -66.73
CA LEU A 4 47.01 -0.97 -65.43
C LEU A 4 46.27 0.39 -65.31
N SER A 5 46.67 1.39 -66.11
CA SER A 5 46.02 2.73 -66.01
C SER A 5 44.63 2.80 -66.63
N LYS A 6 44.27 1.86 -67.52
CA LYS A 6 42.92 1.80 -68.11
C LYS A 6 41.88 1.06 -67.22
N ILE A 7 42.36 0.19 -66.36
CA ILE A 7 41.43 -0.50 -65.36
C ILE A 7 41.07 0.45 -64.22
N PHE A 8 42.00 1.33 -63.83
CA PHE A 8 41.72 2.33 -62.78
C PHE A 8 40.74 3.44 -63.23
N ALA A 9 40.79 3.80 -64.55
CA ALA A 9 39.91 4.83 -65.11
C ALA A 9 38.46 4.32 -65.29
N VAL A 10 38.24 3.01 -65.54
CA VAL A 10 36.88 2.41 -65.63
C VAL A 10 36.29 2.13 -64.23
N LEU A 11 37.08 1.81 -63.22
CA LEU A 11 36.63 1.65 -61.84
C LEU A 11 36.27 2.99 -61.21
N PHE A 12 36.93 4.08 -61.58
CA PHE A 12 36.64 5.41 -61.05
C PHE A 12 35.39 6.04 -61.69
N SER A 13 35.07 5.70 -62.95
CA SER A 13 33.82 6.15 -63.60
C SER A 13 32.62 5.34 -63.22
N LEU A 14 32.78 4.09 -62.75
CA LEU A 14 31.65 3.30 -62.13
C LEU A 14 31.34 3.70 -60.69
N LEU A 15 32.29 4.31 -59.95
CA LEU A 15 32.06 4.80 -58.60
C LEU A 15 31.31 6.13 -58.58
N PHE A 16 31.30 6.90 -59.69
CA PHE A 16 30.65 8.21 -59.76
C PHE A 16 29.20 8.16 -60.27
N VAL A 17 28.75 7.02 -60.81
CA VAL A 17 27.37 6.84 -61.27
C VAL A 17 26.43 6.32 -60.14
N PHE A 18 26.99 5.83 -59.02
CA PHE A 18 26.17 5.36 -57.88
C PHE A 18 25.90 6.41 -56.81
N THR A 19 26.38 7.66 -56.97
CA THR A 19 26.18 8.73 -55.98
C THR A 19 25.02 9.69 -56.30
N SER A 20 24.19 9.38 -57.28
CA SER A 20 23.04 10.22 -57.66
C SER A 20 21.69 9.54 -57.50
N LEU A 21 21.61 8.47 -56.69
CA LEU A 21 20.31 8.05 -56.17
C LEU A 21 19.95 8.95 -54.99
N PRO A 22 18.73 9.53 -54.96
CA PRO A 22 18.31 10.26 -53.75
C PRO A 22 18.28 9.26 -52.59
N PHE A 23 19.14 9.50 -51.60
CA PHE A 23 18.98 8.89 -50.29
C PHE A 23 17.67 9.39 -49.76
N VAL A 24 16.60 8.60 -49.84
CA VAL A 24 15.41 8.80 -49.04
C VAL A 24 15.86 8.48 -47.63
N SER A 25 16.28 9.50 -46.90
CA SER A 25 16.39 9.47 -45.46
C SER A 25 14.95 9.25 -44.98
N PHE A 26 14.63 8.05 -44.53
CA PHE A 26 13.62 7.90 -43.53
C PHE A 26 14.23 8.56 -42.28
N ALA A 27 13.96 9.85 -42.11
CA ALA A 27 14.00 10.45 -40.81
C ALA A 27 12.93 9.69 -40.04
N ASP A 28 13.35 8.87 -39.10
CA ASP A 28 12.55 8.48 -37.97
C ASP A 28 12.27 9.82 -37.26
N GLU A 29 11.13 10.43 -37.59
CA GLU A 29 10.58 11.49 -36.79
C GLU A 29 10.12 10.82 -35.47
N THR A 30 11.09 10.50 -34.61
CA THR A 30 10.81 10.58 -33.19
C THR A 30 10.43 12.04 -32.97
N GLU A 31 9.16 12.34 -32.90
CA GLU A 31 8.69 13.56 -32.25
C GLU A 31 9.33 13.57 -30.85
N GLU A 32 10.49 14.22 -30.73
CA GLU A 32 10.92 14.74 -29.44
C GLU A 32 9.83 15.72 -29.04
N THR A 33 8.86 15.22 -28.28
CA THR A 33 7.86 16.07 -27.63
C THR A 33 8.67 17.04 -26.77
N GLU A 34 8.79 18.27 -27.25
CA GLU A 34 9.49 19.34 -26.56
C GLU A 34 8.85 19.42 -25.15
N ALA A 35 9.66 19.30 -24.09
CA ALA A 35 9.15 19.36 -22.72
C ALA A 35 8.35 20.65 -22.54
N ALA A 36 7.17 20.56 -21.93
CA ALA A 36 6.35 21.71 -21.65
C ALA A 36 7.15 22.73 -20.82
N PRO A 37 6.95 24.05 -21.05
CA PRO A 37 7.67 25.05 -20.29
C PRO A 37 7.35 24.93 -18.79
N LEU A 38 8.38 24.99 -17.94
CA LEU A 38 8.20 24.95 -16.47
C LEU A 38 7.26 26.10 -16.06
N THR A 39 6.18 25.77 -15.40
CA THR A 39 5.18 26.76 -14.94
C THR A 39 5.64 27.51 -13.69
N GLY A 40 6.65 26.98 -12.99
CA GLY A 40 7.11 27.48 -11.69
C GLY A 40 6.22 27.03 -10.51
N VAL A 41 5.22 26.19 -10.77
CA VAL A 41 4.37 25.60 -9.73
C VAL A 41 4.98 24.26 -9.28
N THR A 42 4.96 24.02 -7.99
CA THR A 42 5.29 22.73 -7.38
C THR A 42 4.08 22.24 -6.60
N ILE A 43 3.63 21.02 -6.88
CA ILE A 43 2.61 20.34 -6.09
C ILE A 43 3.25 19.40 -5.08
N ASN A 44 2.62 19.26 -3.90
CA ASN A 44 3.03 18.35 -2.85
C ASN A 44 2.13 17.11 -2.87
N VAL A 45 2.70 15.96 -3.20
CA VAL A 45 2.01 14.67 -3.22
C VAL A 45 2.38 13.88 -1.97
N TYR A 46 1.39 13.34 -1.27
CA TYR A 46 1.56 12.55 -0.04
C TYR A 46 0.90 11.18 -0.22
N ASN A 47 1.73 10.15 -0.31
CA ASN A 47 1.33 8.80 -0.65
C ASN A 47 1.93 7.77 0.34
N TRP A 48 1.62 6.51 0.16
CA TRP A 48 2.25 5.41 0.87
C TRP A 48 3.73 5.25 0.46
N GLY A 49 4.51 4.55 1.29
CA GLY A 49 5.84 4.10 0.91
C GLY A 49 5.77 3.08 -0.23
N GLU A 50 6.80 3.00 -1.08
CA GLU A 50 6.93 2.04 -2.20
C GLU A 50 5.69 1.96 -3.13
N TYR A 51 4.97 3.07 -3.31
CA TYR A 51 3.64 3.11 -3.95
C TYR A 51 3.60 3.95 -5.24
N ILE A 52 4.76 4.17 -5.85
CA ILE A 52 4.90 4.85 -7.16
C ILE A 52 6.17 4.39 -7.85
N SER A 53 6.10 4.22 -9.18
CA SER A 53 7.28 3.96 -10.01
C SER A 53 8.19 5.18 -10.06
N ASN A 54 9.46 4.99 -9.69
CA ASN A 54 10.43 6.04 -9.40
C ASN A 54 11.66 6.03 -10.30
N GLY A 55 11.64 5.24 -11.38
CA GLY A 55 12.74 5.12 -12.35
C GLY A 55 13.85 4.15 -11.94
N THR A 56 13.71 3.42 -10.82
CA THR A 56 14.64 2.35 -10.47
C THR A 56 14.39 1.11 -11.33
N ASP A 57 15.41 0.27 -11.49
CA ASP A 57 15.38 -0.99 -12.24
C ASP A 57 14.90 -0.88 -13.69
N GLY A 58 15.02 0.33 -14.27
CA GLY A 58 14.60 0.62 -15.63
C GLY A 58 13.11 0.94 -15.79
N SER A 59 12.39 1.08 -14.68
CA SER A 59 10.99 1.51 -14.66
C SER A 59 10.82 2.97 -15.07
N LEU A 60 9.58 3.39 -15.32
CA LEU A 60 9.26 4.79 -15.59
C LEU A 60 9.33 5.61 -14.29
N ASP A 61 10.08 6.72 -14.29
CA ASP A 61 9.89 7.73 -13.22
C ASP A 61 8.62 8.55 -13.53
N VAL A 62 7.52 8.16 -12.88
CA VAL A 62 6.19 8.74 -13.11
C VAL A 62 6.15 10.24 -12.79
N ASN A 63 6.78 10.67 -11.70
CA ASN A 63 6.80 12.07 -11.29
C ASN A 63 7.68 12.93 -12.23
N ALA A 64 8.80 12.39 -12.68
CA ALA A 64 9.64 13.07 -13.66
C ALA A 64 8.93 13.17 -15.02
N GLU A 65 8.22 12.12 -15.45
CA GLU A 65 7.44 12.13 -16.68
C GLU A 65 6.28 13.13 -16.63
N PHE A 66 5.56 13.21 -15.50
CA PHE A 66 4.56 14.25 -15.28
C PHE A 66 5.15 15.64 -15.43
N THR A 67 6.28 15.90 -14.75
CA THR A 67 7.00 17.17 -14.86
C THR A 67 7.43 17.46 -16.29
N ARG A 68 7.92 16.48 -17.00
CA ARG A 68 8.33 16.62 -18.40
C ARG A 68 7.16 17.00 -19.31
N ARG A 69 5.98 16.38 -19.11
CA ARG A 69 4.78 16.65 -19.96
C ARG A 69 4.10 17.96 -19.63
N THR A 70 4.10 18.39 -18.35
CA THR A 70 3.29 19.53 -17.90
C THR A 70 4.10 20.75 -17.51
N GLY A 71 5.35 20.58 -17.11
CA GLY A 71 6.17 21.63 -16.50
C GLY A 71 5.88 21.89 -15.02
N ILE A 72 4.96 21.15 -14.40
CA ILE A 72 4.64 21.21 -12.97
C ILE A 72 5.63 20.30 -12.22
N GLN A 73 6.27 20.83 -11.16
CA GLN A 73 7.17 20.06 -10.33
C GLN A 73 6.37 19.24 -9.30
N VAL A 74 6.89 18.08 -8.93
CA VAL A 74 6.30 17.22 -7.88
C VAL A 74 7.27 17.11 -6.70
N ASN A 75 6.81 17.50 -5.51
CA ASN A 75 7.46 17.21 -4.25
C ASN A 75 6.72 16.02 -3.61
N TYR A 76 7.34 14.84 -3.65
CA TYR A 76 6.74 13.59 -3.21
C TYR A 76 7.22 13.22 -1.80
N THR A 77 6.28 12.91 -0.91
CA THR A 77 6.55 12.46 0.47
C THR A 77 5.63 11.30 0.83
N THR A 78 6.01 10.52 1.83
CA THR A 78 5.29 9.30 2.21
C THR A 78 4.76 9.33 3.64
N PHE A 79 3.74 8.50 3.90
CA PHE A 79 3.17 8.24 5.21
C PHE A 79 3.09 6.72 5.45
N ASP A 80 3.03 6.34 6.73
CA ASP A 80 3.06 4.93 7.15
C ASP A 80 1.67 4.38 7.50
N SER A 81 0.65 5.25 7.71
CA SER A 81 -0.72 4.83 8.04
C SER A 81 -1.73 5.94 7.73
N ASN A 82 -2.99 5.56 7.48
CA ASN A 82 -4.10 6.49 7.31
C ASN A 82 -4.27 7.41 8.55
N GLU A 83 -4.00 6.89 9.74
CA GLU A 83 -4.11 7.65 10.99
C GLU A 83 -3.01 8.72 11.09
N SER A 84 -1.78 8.42 10.63
CA SER A 84 -0.69 9.39 10.57
C SER A 84 -0.97 10.49 9.55
N LEU A 85 -1.49 10.12 8.37
CA LEU A 85 -1.97 11.06 7.35
C LEU A 85 -3.06 11.98 7.93
N TYR A 86 -4.12 11.39 8.52
CA TYR A 86 -5.21 12.14 9.12
C TYR A 86 -4.72 13.11 10.20
N SER A 87 -3.89 12.63 11.12
CA SER A 87 -3.36 13.46 12.22
C SER A 87 -2.57 14.66 11.70
N LYS A 88 -1.85 14.49 10.60
CA LYS A 88 -1.07 15.55 9.97
C LYS A 88 -1.95 16.57 9.28
N LEU A 89 -3.02 16.14 8.60
CA LEU A 89 -4.00 17.05 7.98
C LEU A 89 -4.80 17.80 9.05
N ALA A 90 -5.32 17.09 10.07
CA ALA A 90 -6.13 17.67 11.13
C ALA A 90 -5.34 18.62 12.04
N GLY A 91 -4.02 18.38 12.20
CA GLY A 91 -3.13 19.23 12.98
C GLY A 91 -2.89 20.61 12.37
N GLY A 92 -3.25 20.84 11.11
CA GLY A 92 -3.05 22.07 10.36
C GLY A 92 -1.58 22.28 9.97
N GLY A 93 -1.35 23.09 8.93
CA GLY A 93 0.00 23.38 8.42
C GLY A 93 0.57 22.31 7.49
N ALA A 94 -0.21 21.29 7.13
CA ALA A 94 0.11 20.40 6.03
C ALA A 94 -0.30 21.07 4.71
N ASP A 95 0.67 21.24 3.83
CA ASP A 95 0.50 21.89 2.53
C ASP A 95 0.58 20.81 1.43
N TYR A 96 -0.41 19.90 1.42
CA TYR A 96 -0.52 18.85 0.43
C TYR A 96 -1.56 19.19 -0.62
N ASP A 97 -1.23 18.87 -1.89
CA ASP A 97 -2.11 19.10 -3.03
C ASP A 97 -2.80 17.81 -3.49
N VAL A 98 -2.11 16.67 -3.41
CA VAL A 98 -2.68 15.35 -3.64
C VAL A 98 -2.32 14.44 -2.49
N ILE A 99 -3.32 13.70 -1.99
CA ILE A 99 -3.16 12.63 -0.98
C ILE A 99 -3.79 11.35 -1.51
N ILE A 100 -3.27 10.20 -1.10
CA ILE A 100 -3.77 8.90 -1.60
C ILE A 100 -4.10 7.98 -0.41
N PRO A 101 -5.18 8.27 0.34
CA PRO A 101 -5.65 7.44 1.44
C PRO A 101 -6.51 6.27 0.98
N SER A 102 -6.78 5.33 1.89
CA SER A 102 -7.70 4.23 1.67
C SER A 102 -9.16 4.65 1.88
N ASP A 103 -10.07 3.87 1.36
CA ASP A 103 -11.53 4.03 1.32
C ASP A 103 -12.17 4.56 2.61
N TYR A 104 -11.98 3.91 3.76
CA TYR A 104 -12.57 4.34 5.03
C TYR A 104 -12.05 5.70 5.51
N MET A 105 -10.78 6.01 5.18
CA MET A 105 -10.19 7.31 5.51
C MET A 105 -10.73 8.40 4.58
N ILE A 106 -10.92 8.09 3.30
CA ILE A 106 -11.59 8.99 2.35
C ILE A 106 -12.98 9.35 2.86
N SER A 107 -13.78 8.35 3.23
CA SER A 107 -15.12 8.55 3.81
C SER A 107 -15.06 9.44 5.06
N LYS A 108 -14.09 9.24 5.94
CA LYS A 108 -13.89 10.09 7.13
C LYS A 108 -13.55 11.52 6.76
N LEU A 109 -12.61 11.73 5.84
CA LEU A 109 -12.19 13.07 5.39
C LEU A 109 -13.33 13.82 4.70
N ILE A 110 -14.18 13.12 3.92
CA ILE A 110 -15.39 13.68 3.32
C ILE A 110 -16.36 14.14 4.41
N ASN A 111 -16.66 13.29 5.38
CA ASN A 111 -17.58 13.58 6.48
C ASN A 111 -17.12 14.78 7.33
N GLU A 112 -15.83 15.02 7.42
CA GLU A 112 -15.24 16.16 8.12
C GLU A 112 -15.04 17.41 7.23
N GLY A 113 -15.41 17.34 5.94
CA GLY A 113 -15.30 18.46 5.00
C GLY A 113 -13.85 18.83 4.69
N MET A 114 -12.95 17.88 4.69
CA MET A 114 -11.50 18.08 4.51
C MET A 114 -11.02 17.91 3.06
N LEU A 115 -11.89 17.49 2.14
CA LEU A 115 -11.56 17.26 0.72
C LEU A 115 -12.31 18.21 -0.20
N HIS A 116 -11.64 18.67 -1.25
CA HIS A 116 -12.28 19.37 -2.36
C HIS A 116 -13.16 18.43 -3.19
N GLU A 117 -14.25 18.98 -3.76
CA GLU A 117 -14.91 18.31 -4.88
C GLU A 117 -14.02 18.36 -6.13
N ILE A 118 -13.99 17.27 -6.89
CA ILE A 118 -13.24 17.09 -8.13
C ILE A 118 -13.98 17.76 -9.31
N ASP A 119 -13.27 18.51 -10.14
CA ASP A 119 -13.79 18.99 -11.42
C ASP A 119 -13.39 18.04 -12.56
N TYR A 120 -14.27 17.15 -12.95
CA TYR A 120 -14.01 16.16 -14.00
C TYR A 120 -13.80 16.74 -15.39
N ASN A 121 -14.07 18.04 -15.62
CA ASN A 121 -13.63 18.70 -16.86
C ASN A 121 -12.12 18.77 -16.98
N ASN A 122 -11.40 18.76 -15.85
CA ASN A 122 -9.95 18.76 -15.77
C ASN A 122 -9.36 17.34 -15.74
N ILE A 123 -10.23 16.30 -15.61
CA ILE A 123 -9.81 14.89 -15.54
C ILE A 123 -10.51 14.06 -16.64
N PRO A 124 -10.29 14.37 -17.93
CA PRO A 124 -10.91 13.63 -19.03
C PRO A 124 -10.55 12.14 -19.07
N ASN A 125 -9.43 11.74 -18.45
CA ASN A 125 -8.99 10.35 -18.35
C ASN A 125 -9.77 9.54 -17.30
N PHE A 126 -10.61 10.16 -16.48
CA PHE A 126 -11.54 9.43 -15.60
C PHE A 126 -12.45 8.44 -16.35
N LYS A 127 -12.65 8.67 -17.62
CA LYS A 127 -13.39 7.74 -18.51
C LYS A 127 -12.80 6.33 -18.55
N TYR A 128 -11.48 6.19 -18.29
CA TYR A 128 -10.78 4.91 -18.29
C TYR A 128 -10.93 4.13 -16.98
N ILE A 129 -11.35 4.77 -15.89
CA ILE A 129 -11.70 4.06 -14.65
C ILE A 129 -12.87 3.12 -14.96
N ASP A 130 -12.76 1.86 -14.54
CA ASP A 130 -13.77 0.85 -14.75
C ASP A 130 -15.05 1.16 -13.95
N GLU A 131 -16.20 0.76 -14.46
CA GLU A 131 -17.50 1.11 -13.88
C GLU A 131 -17.69 0.60 -12.44
N GLU A 132 -17.06 -0.53 -12.10
CA GLU A 132 -17.12 -1.11 -10.75
C GLU A 132 -16.45 -0.25 -9.68
N PHE A 133 -15.48 0.60 -10.06
CA PHE A 133 -14.81 1.55 -9.17
C PHE A 133 -15.45 2.95 -9.18
N LYS A 134 -16.48 3.17 -9.99
CA LYS A 134 -17.24 4.40 -10.00
C LYS A 134 -18.41 4.32 -9.03
N ASN A 135 -18.70 5.39 -8.34
CA ASN A 135 -19.76 5.47 -7.35
C ASN A 135 -19.61 4.50 -6.15
N PRO A 136 -18.42 4.41 -5.51
CA PRO A 136 -18.20 3.56 -4.36
C PRO A 136 -18.94 4.08 -3.11
N ASP A 137 -19.25 3.19 -2.16
CA ASP A 137 -19.94 3.54 -0.91
C ASP A 137 -19.18 4.55 -0.05
N TYR A 138 -17.86 4.57 -0.12
CA TYR A 138 -17.03 5.52 0.64
C TYR A 138 -17.04 6.95 0.05
N ASP A 139 -17.34 7.12 -1.24
CA ASP A 139 -17.45 8.41 -1.95
C ASP A 139 -18.52 8.32 -3.06
N PRO A 140 -19.82 8.39 -2.73
CA PRO A 140 -20.88 8.32 -3.72
C PRO A 140 -20.72 9.37 -4.83
N GLU A 141 -20.88 8.90 -6.09
CA GLU A 141 -20.67 9.70 -7.31
C GLU A 141 -19.21 10.11 -7.56
N CYS A 142 -18.22 9.56 -6.81
CA CYS A 142 -16.79 9.91 -6.89
C CYS A 142 -16.56 11.43 -6.82
N LYS A 143 -17.24 12.13 -5.91
CA LYS A 143 -17.18 13.61 -5.85
C LYS A 143 -15.83 14.13 -5.38
N HIS A 144 -15.12 13.36 -4.55
CA HIS A 144 -13.94 13.81 -3.82
C HIS A 144 -12.70 12.96 -4.10
N SER A 145 -12.85 11.83 -4.78
CA SER A 145 -11.77 10.88 -4.98
C SER A 145 -11.77 10.28 -6.38
N VAL A 146 -10.58 9.92 -6.86
CA VAL A 146 -10.37 9.18 -8.09
C VAL A 146 -9.58 7.91 -7.78
N PRO A 147 -10.10 6.71 -8.05
CA PRO A 147 -9.41 5.46 -7.75
C PRO A 147 -8.01 5.41 -8.35
N TYR A 148 -7.04 4.96 -7.54
CA TYR A 148 -5.63 4.86 -7.89
C TYR A 148 -5.20 3.40 -8.05
N THR A 149 -5.49 2.60 -7.04
CA THR A 149 -5.19 1.18 -7.00
C THR A 149 -6.16 0.45 -6.08
N TRP A 150 -6.20 -0.87 -6.18
CA TRP A 150 -6.98 -1.71 -5.29
C TRP A 150 -6.25 -3.01 -4.98
N GLY A 151 -6.71 -3.70 -3.97
CA GLY A 151 -6.18 -4.98 -3.57
C GLY A 151 -7.03 -5.64 -2.49
N MET A 152 -6.59 -6.80 -2.03
CA MET A 152 -7.27 -7.57 -1.00
C MET A 152 -6.29 -7.99 0.08
N VAL A 153 -6.80 -8.25 1.28
CA VAL A 153 -6.01 -8.87 2.34
C VAL A 153 -6.07 -10.39 2.18
N GLY A 154 -4.92 -11.04 2.25
CA GLY A 154 -4.82 -12.49 2.22
C GLY A 154 -3.84 -13.01 3.26
N LEU A 155 -3.46 -14.26 3.13
CA LEU A 155 -2.64 -14.99 4.10
C LEU A 155 -1.38 -15.53 3.46
N PHE A 156 -0.22 -15.03 3.88
CA PHE A 156 1.07 -15.67 3.64
C PHE A 156 1.24 -16.94 4.46
N TYR A 157 1.84 -17.96 3.85
CA TYR A 157 2.26 -19.16 4.55
C TYR A 157 3.60 -19.67 4.04
N ASN A 158 4.43 -20.20 4.94
CA ASN A 158 5.72 -20.80 4.61
C ASN A 158 5.53 -22.26 4.22
N LYS A 159 5.76 -22.63 2.96
CA LYS A 159 5.59 -23.96 2.37
C LYS A 159 6.50 -25.02 2.98
N ASP A 160 7.62 -24.62 3.59
CA ASP A 160 8.53 -25.56 4.23
C ASP A 160 7.95 -26.10 5.54
N HIS A 161 7.12 -25.34 6.21
CA HIS A 161 6.54 -25.63 7.51
C HIS A 161 5.04 -25.96 7.44
N ILE A 162 4.30 -25.32 6.54
CA ILE A 162 2.87 -25.55 6.29
C ILE A 162 2.73 -26.42 5.05
N LYS A 163 2.48 -27.71 5.23
CA LYS A 163 2.49 -28.68 4.13
C LYS A 163 1.18 -28.76 3.35
N GLU A 164 0.07 -28.45 3.99
CA GLU A 164 -1.23 -28.33 3.36
C GLU A 164 -1.54 -26.86 3.15
N VAL A 165 -1.94 -26.50 1.94
CA VAL A 165 -2.29 -25.11 1.62
C VAL A 165 -3.45 -24.67 2.54
N PRO A 166 -3.30 -23.59 3.31
CA PRO A 166 -4.38 -23.09 4.14
C PRO A 166 -5.57 -22.64 3.29
N THR A 167 -6.79 -22.79 3.81
CA THR A 167 -8.01 -22.27 3.17
C THR A 167 -8.81 -21.35 4.08
N SER A 168 -8.38 -21.19 5.33
CA SER A 168 -9.16 -20.54 6.37
C SER A 168 -8.30 -19.65 7.25
N TRP A 169 -8.86 -18.54 7.72
CA TRP A 169 -8.26 -17.70 8.76
C TRP A 169 -8.06 -18.42 10.08
N GLU A 170 -8.78 -19.55 10.31
CA GLU A 170 -8.69 -20.32 11.55
C GLU A 170 -7.26 -20.80 11.84
N ILE A 171 -6.43 -20.99 10.82
CA ILE A 171 -5.03 -21.41 10.99
C ILE A 171 -4.23 -20.43 11.87
N LEU A 172 -4.61 -19.15 11.92
CA LEU A 172 -3.99 -18.13 12.77
C LEU A 172 -4.28 -18.31 14.28
N TRP A 173 -5.17 -19.25 14.64
CA TRP A 173 -5.47 -19.64 16.02
C TRP A 173 -4.96 -21.05 16.37
N ASN A 174 -4.20 -21.67 15.47
CA ASN A 174 -3.67 -23.00 15.71
C ASN A 174 -2.43 -22.96 16.60
N GLU A 175 -2.52 -23.53 17.81
CA GLU A 175 -1.45 -23.58 18.81
C GLU A 175 -0.15 -24.22 18.28
N GLN A 176 -0.23 -25.09 17.25
CA GLN A 176 0.93 -25.69 16.61
C GLN A 176 1.90 -24.64 16.04
N TYR A 177 1.41 -23.48 15.67
CA TYR A 177 2.17 -22.39 15.08
C TYR A 177 2.49 -21.26 16.07
N SER A 178 2.34 -21.52 17.37
CA SER A 178 2.62 -20.53 18.42
C SER A 178 4.02 -19.91 18.27
N GLY A 179 4.11 -18.59 18.30
CA GLY A 179 5.35 -17.83 18.10
C GLY A 179 5.85 -17.80 16.65
N LYS A 180 5.03 -18.26 15.69
CA LYS A 180 5.31 -18.25 14.25
C LYS A 180 4.25 -17.49 13.43
N ILE A 181 3.32 -16.86 14.11
CA ILE A 181 2.23 -16.09 13.54
C ILE A 181 2.56 -14.60 13.70
N LEU A 182 2.51 -13.86 12.61
CA LEU A 182 2.47 -12.40 12.62
C LEU A 182 1.03 -11.94 12.51
N MET A 183 0.75 -10.73 12.96
CA MET A 183 -0.55 -10.11 12.83
C MET A 183 -0.39 -8.63 12.50
N PHE A 184 -1.38 -8.02 11.87
CA PHE A 184 -1.38 -6.58 11.58
C PHE A 184 -1.24 -5.73 12.85
N ASP A 185 -0.41 -4.69 12.78
CA ASP A 185 -0.46 -3.56 13.73
C ASP A 185 -1.40 -2.44 13.23
N ASN A 186 -2.47 -2.82 12.55
CA ASN A 186 -3.56 -1.99 12.09
C ASN A 186 -4.87 -2.56 12.68
N PRO A 187 -5.62 -1.80 13.48
CA PRO A 187 -6.81 -2.30 14.14
C PRO A 187 -7.90 -2.75 13.15
N ARG A 188 -8.16 -1.98 12.08
CA ARG A 188 -9.23 -2.33 11.13
C ARG A 188 -8.98 -3.67 10.46
N ASP A 189 -7.77 -3.92 9.97
CA ASP A 189 -7.41 -5.17 9.32
C ASP A 189 -7.35 -6.34 10.30
N ALA A 190 -6.81 -6.12 11.51
CA ALA A 190 -6.78 -7.16 12.54
C ALA A 190 -8.18 -7.60 12.97
N PHE A 191 -9.11 -6.65 13.16
CA PHE A 191 -10.51 -6.95 13.47
C PHE A 191 -11.23 -7.58 12.28
N ALA A 192 -10.94 -7.19 11.04
CA ALA A 192 -11.55 -7.77 9.85
C ALA A 192 -11.32 -9.28 9.77
N ILE A 193 -10.10 -9.74 10.05
CA ILE A 193 -9.79 -11.18 10.10
C ILE A 193 -10.63 -11.91 11.16
N ALA A 194 -10.78 -11.31 12.34
CA ALA A 194 -11.63 -11.87 13.39
C ALA A 194 -13.11 -11.87 12.98
N PHE A 195 -13.58 -10.83 12.30
CA PHE A 195 -14.96 -10.72 11.80
C PHE A 195 -15.24 -11.76 10.72
N CYS A 196 -14.35 -11.94 9.73
CA CYS A 196 -14.47 -12.99 8.72
C CYS A 196 -14.61 -14.37 9.39
N ARG A 197 -13.75 -14.68 10.38
CA ARG A 197 -13.81 -15.94 11.12
C ARG A 197 -15.10 -16.13 11.92
N LEU A 198 -15.70 -15.04 12.43
CA LEU A 198 -16.98 -15.07 13.16
C LEU A 198 -18.21 -15.00 12.24
N GLY A 199 -18.01 -14.71 10.94
CA GLY A 199 -19.09 -14.52 9.97
C GLY A 199 -19.83 -13.20 10.14
N PHE A 200 -19.17 -12.17 10.68
CA PHE A 200 -19.71 -10.82 10.84
C PHE A 200 -19.34 -9.94 9.64
N HIS A 201 -20.16 -8.92 9.39
CA HIS A 201 -19.87 -7.91 8.37
C HIS A 201 -18.75 -6.96 8.83
N LEU A 202 -17.79 -6.65 7.95
CA LEU A 202 -16.60 -5.83 8.27
C LEU A 202 -16.94 -4.39 8.70
N ASN A 203 -18.13 -3.90 8.35
CA ASN A 203 -18.62 -2.56 8.66
C ASN A 203 -19.71 -2.56 9.74
N SER A 204 -19.77 -3.61 10.57
CA SER A 204 -20.77 -3.71 11.64
C SER A 204 -20.75 -2.50 12.58
N THR A 205 -21.93 -2.05 12.96
CA THR A 205 -22.13 -1.00 13.95
C THR A 205 -22.63 -1.54 15.30
N ASP A 206 -22.69 -2.88 15.46
CA ASP A 206 -23.03 -3.55 16.71
C ASP A 206 -21.79 -3.66 17.60
N SER A 207 -21.81 -2.96 18.75
CA SER A 207 -20.71 -2.99 19.71
C SER A 207 -20.41 -4.39 20.25
N ASN A 208 -21.41 -5.28 20.34
CA ASN A 208 -21.19 -6.63 20.85
C ASN A 208 -20.35 -7.48 19.88
N GLU A 209 -20.51 -7.30 18.57
CA GLU A 209 -19.69 -8.00 17.57
C GLU A 209 -18.22 -7.57 17.66
N TRP A 210 -17.96 -6.26 17.90
CA TRP A 210 -16.59 -5.77 18.13
C TRP A 210 -15.98 -6.32 19.42
N GLU A 211 -16.77 -6.41 20.50
CA GLU A 211 -16.33 -7.01 21.77
C GLU A 211 -16.02 -8.51 21.61
N GLU A 212 -16.84 -9.25 20.86
CA GLU A 212 -16.64 -10.68 20.58
C GLU A 212 -15.38 -10.88 19.73
N ALA A 213 -15.17 -10.09 18.69
CA ALA A 213 -13.96 -10.11 17.88
C ALA A 213 -12.71 -9.76 18.70
N ALA A 214 -12.81 -8.80 19.63
CA ALA A 214 -11.72 -8.47 20.55
C ALA A 214 -11.38 -9.64 21.49
N MET A 215 -12.38 -10.39 21.97
CA MET A 215 -12.14 -11.60 22.78
C MET A 215 -11.38 -12.64 21.95
N LEU A 216 -11.80 -12.86 20.71
CA LEU A 216 -11.15 -13.80 19.80
C LEU A 216 -9.67 -13.41 19.50
N LEU A 217 -9.40 -12.12 19.30
CA LEU A 217 -8.03 -11.62 19.14
C LEU A 217 -7.19 -11.75 20.42
N LYS A 218 -7.79 -11.57 21.59
CA LYS A 218 -7.13 -11.82 22.90
C LYS A 218 -6.78 -13.31 23.09
N GLU A 219 -7.61 -14.23 22.61
CA GLU A 219 -7.31 -15.68 22.59
C GLU A 219 -6.15 -16.01 21.65
N GLN A 220 -6.07 -15.33 20.50
CA GLN A 220 -4.97 -15.50 19.54
C GLN A 220 -3.63 -14.96 20.08
N LYS A 221 -3.66 -13.87 20.85
CA LYS A 221 -2.47 -13.12 21.24
C LYS A 221 -1.30 -13.97 21.77
N PRO A 222 -1.49 -14.98 22.64
CA PRO A 222 -0.38 -15.85 23.10
C PRO A 222 0.34 -16.61 21.97
N LEU A 223 -0.28 -16.74 20.80
CA LEU A 223 0.25 -17.44 19.63
C LEU A 223 1.02 -16.48 18.72
N VAL A 224 0.70 -15.19 18.77
CA VAL A 224 1.28 -14.15 17.90
C VAL A 224 2.70 -13.83 18.34
N GLN A 225 3.63 -13.90 17.39
CA GLN A 225 5.03 -13.49 17.59
C GLN A 225 5.15 -11.98 17.73
N ALA A 226 4.52 -11.25 16.82
CA ALA A 226 4.54 -9.78 16.79
C ALA A 226 3.34 -9.24 16.01
N TYR A 227 2.94 -8.01 16.37
CA TYR A 227 2.09 -7.16 15.56
C TYR A 227 3.01 -6.29 14.72
N VAL A 228 2.87 -6.33 13.39
CA VAL A 228 3.79 -5.72 12.42
C VAL A 228 3.03 -5.11 11.24
N MET A 229 3.73 -4.26 10.50
CA MET A 229 3.38 -3.85 9.15
C MET A 229 4.51 -4.34 8.21
N ASP A 230 5.27 -3.49 7.57
CA ASP A 230 6.29 -3.86 6.57
C ASP A 230 7.42 -4.80 7.09
N GLN A 231 7.60 -4.90 8.42
CA GLN A 231 8.53 -5.87 9.00
C GLN A 231 8.18 -7.34 8.72
N ILE A 232 7.00 -7.57 8.11
CA ILE A 232 6.56 -8.90 7.71
C ILE A 232 7.49 -9.52 6.66
N PHE A 233 8.00 -8.73 5.72
CA PHE A 233 8.87 -9.21 4.64
C PHE A 233 10.11 -9.90 5.19
N ASP A 234 10.92 -9.20 5.95
CA ASP A 234 12.14 -9.75 6.57
C ASP A 234 11.86 -11.03 7.36
N LYS A 235 10.73 -11.08 8.09
CA LYS A 235 10.38 -12.21 8.95
C LYS A 235 9.87 -13.42 8.19
N MET A 236 9.14 -13.23 7.11
CA MET A 236 8.69 -14.31 6.24
C MET A 236 9.83 -14.86 5.40
N GLU A 237 10.65 -14.01 4.81
CA GLU A 237 11.80 -14.38 3.99
C GLU A 237 12.85 -15.14 4.78
N SER A 238 13.16 -14.69 6.00
CA SER A 238 14.12 -15.40 6.87
C SER A 238 13.57 -16.72 7.45
N GLY A 239 12.28 -17.02 7.29
CA GLY A 239 11.62 -18.16 7.92
C GLY A 239 11.44 -18.01 9.43
N GLU A 240 11.63 -16.81 9.97
CA GLU A 240 11.38 -16.50 11.39
C GLU A 240 9.88 -16.65 11.71
N ALA A 241 9.01 -16.19 10.80
CA ALA A 241 7.56 -16.38 10.84
C ALA A 241 7.10 -17.39 9.76
N TRP A 242 5.93 -17.98 9.96
CA TRP A 242 5.38 -18.99 9.06
C TRP A 242 3.99 -18.63 8.52
N LEU A 243 3.27 -17.78 9.22
CA LEU A 243 1.92 -17.34 8.89
C LEU A 243 1.82 -15.83 9.12
N ALA A 244 1.24 -15.11 8.17
CA ALA A 244 1.05 -13.69 8.27
C ALA A 244 -0.05 -13.19 7.32
N PRO A 245 -1.06 -12.46 7.80
CA PRO A 245 -1.96 -11.73 6.92
C PRO A 245 -1.24 -10.54 6.31
N TYR A 246 -1.48 -10.26 5.03
CA TYR A 246 -0.95 -9.06 4.37
C TYR A 246 -1.73 -8.70 3.10
N TYR A 247 -1.34 -7.58 2.49
CA TYR A 247 -1.95 -7.04 1.27
C TYR A 247 -1.46 -7.75 0.01
N SER A 248 -2.37 -7.98 -0.93
CA SER A 248 -2.13 -8.78 -2.14
C SER A 248 -1.09 -8.20 -3.09
N GLY A 249 -0.95 -6.87 -3.16
CA GLY A 249 0.05 -6.25 -4.03
C GLY A 249 1.47 -6.68 -3.67
N ASP A 250 1.89 -6.38 -2.46
CA ASP A 250 3.21 -6.79 -1.95
C ASP A 250 3.36 -8.32 -1.92
N ALA A 251 2.24 -9.03 -1.69
CA ALA A 251 2.25 -10.49 -1.64
C ALA A 251 2.64 -11.13 -2.99
N GLY A 252 2.16 -10.56 -4.10
CA GLY A 252 2.51 -11.04 -5.43
C GLY A 252 4.00 -11.00 -5.66
N THR A 253 4.63 -9.87 -5.38
CA THR A 253 6.07 -9.67 -5.51
C THR A 253 6.86 -10.65 -4.64
N LEU A 254 6.52 -10.76 -3.35
CA LEU A 254 7.23 -11.65 -2.43
C LEU A 254 7.12 -13.14 -2.82
N VAL A 255 5.96 -13.56 -3.31
CA VAL A 255 5.75 -14.96 -3.76
C VAL A 255 6.53 -15.27 -5.03
N GLU A 256 6.68 -14.30 -5.94
CA GLU A 256 7.50 -14.44 -7.15
C GLU A 256 9.00 -14.53 -6.83
N GLU A 257 9.46 -13.75 -5.86
CA GLU A 257 10.87 -13.72 -5.45
C GLU A 257 11.28 -14.90 -4.56
N ASN A 258 10.32 -15.54 -3.88
CA ASN A 258 10.60 -16.59 -2.90
C ASN A 258 9.68 -17.82 -3.04
N GLU A 259 10.20 -18.90 -3.66
CA GLU A 259 9.47 -20.17 -3.88
C GLU A 259 8.98 -20.85 -2.58
N HIS A 260 9.57 -20.53 -1.42
CA HIS A 260 9.19 -21.08 -0.12
C HIS A 260 7.95 -20.41 0.49
N ILE A 261 7.51 -19.28 -0.08
CA ILE A 261 6.35 -18.55 0.39
C ILE A 261 5.15 -18.81 -0.52
N GLY A 262 3.98 -18.96 0.06
CA GLY A 262 2.71 -19.02 -0.64
C GLY A 262 1.76 -17.96 -0.08
N PHE A 263 0.76 -17.62 -0.87
CA PHE A 263 -0.29 -16.69 -0.50
C PHE A 263 -1.65 -17.24 -0.92
N ILE A 264 -2.68 -17.02 -0.11
CA ILE A 264 -4.06 -17.39 -0.42
C ILE A 264 -5.05 -16.35 0.07
N PHE A 265 -6.24 -16.36 -0.51
CA PHE A 265 -7.42 -15.69 0.03
C PHE A 265 -8.27 -16.72 0.78
N PRO A 266 -8.54 -16.55 2.09
CA PRO A 266 -9.34 -17.49 2.87
C PRO A 266 -10.81 -17.56 2.46
N GLU A 267 -11.42 -18.73 2.61
CA GLU A 267 -12.81 -19.03 2.18
C GLU A 267 -13.86 -18.25 2.96
N GLU A 268 -13.56 -17.79 4.17
CA GLU A 268 -14.48 -16.97 4.99
C GLU A 268 -14.65 -15.54 4.44
N GLY A 269 -13.86 -15.17 3.45
CA GLY A 269 -13.84 -13.83 2.89
C GLY A 269 -12.76 -12.94 3.49
N THR A 270 -12.70 -11.70 3.02
CA THR A 270 -11.66 -10.76 3.41
C THR A 270 -12.04 -9.30 3.09
N ASN A 271 -11.18 -8.39 3.49
CA ASN A 271 -11.23 -6.99 3.08
C ASN A 271 -10.72 -6.83 1.64
N ASN A 272 -11.50 -6.12 0.84
CA ASN A 272 -11.10 -5.55 -0.44
C ASN A 272 -10.98 -4.04 -0.24
N PHE A 273 -9.84 -3.45 -0.53
CA PHE A 273 -9.59 -2.02 -0.33
C PHE A 273 -9.36 -1.29 -1.65
N VAL A 274 -9.70 -0.01 -1.66
CA VAL A 274 -9.39 0.91 -2.75
C VAL A 274 -8.66 2.11 -2.17
N ASP A 275 -7.47 2.39 -2.70
CA ASP A 275 -6.78 3.65 -2.43
C ASP A 275 -7.09 4.63 -3.55
N ALA A 276 -7.40 5.87 -3.21
CA ALA A 276 -7.80 6.85 -4.21
C ALA A 276 -7.14 8.22 -4.00
N MET A 277 -6.92 8.90 -5.11
CA MET A 277 -6.34 10.24 -5.16
C MET A 277 -7.38 11.28 -4.75
N CYS A 278 -7.05 12.09 -3.75
CA CYS A 278 -7.90 13.14 -3.20
C CYS A 278 -7.15 14.47 -3.12
N ILE A 279 -7.88 15.58 -3.08
CA ILE A 279 -7.33 16.93 -2.98
C ILE A 279 -7.80 17.56 -1.66
N PRO A 280 -6.90 17.82 -0.67
CA PRO A 280 -7.27 18.47 0.58
C PRO A 280 -7.80 19.90 0.34
N VAL A 281 -8.78 20.34 1.14
CA VAL A 281 -9.32 21.72 1.06
C VAL A 281 -8.27 22.80 1.34
N THR A 282 -7.14 22.44 1.93
CA THR A 282 -6.00 23.33 2.18
C THR A 282 -5.14 23.57 0.95
N SER A 283 -5.28 22.75 -0.11
CA SER A 283 -4.54 22.94 -1.35
C SER A 283 -4.87 24.26 -2.03
N SER A 284 -3.83 24.99 -2.43
CA SER A 284 -3.93 26.18 -3.27
C SER A 284 -3.70 25.91 -4.76
N HIS A 285 -3.38 24.66 -5.13
CA HIS A 285 -3.01 24.22 -6.48
C HIS A 285 -3.99 23.17 -7.04
N LYS A 286 -5.30 23.35 -6.78
CA LYS A 286 -6.33 22.38 -7.16
C LYS A 286 -6.29 22.00 -8.65
N ALA A 287 -6.07 22.96 -9.55
CA ALA A 287 -6.02 22.70 -10.99
C ALA A 287 -4.80 21.84 -11.39
N GLU A 288 -3.65 22.11 -10.76
CA GLU A 288 -2.43 21.34 -10.97
C GLU A 288 -2.52 19.93 -10.34
N ALA A 289 -3.21 19.82 -9.20
CA ALA A 289 -3.53 18.54 -8.58
C ALA A 289 -4.46 17.70 -9.46
N GLU A 290 -5.51 18.31 -10.05
CA GLU A 290 -6.39 17.64 -11.01
C GLU A 290 -5.64 17.22 -12.28
N ALA A 291 -4.68 18.03 -12.75
CA ALA A 291 -3.81 17.65 -13.87
C ALA A 291 -2.93 16.43 -13.53
N TYR A 292 -2.42 16.34 -12.29
CA TYR A 292 -1.69 15.16 -11.82
C TYR A 292 -2.58 13.92 -11.76
N ILE A 293 -3.78 14.05 -11.20
CA ILE A 293 -4.76 12.96 -11.14
C ILE A 293 -5.14 12.50 -12.56
N ASN A 294 -5.38 13.44 -13.48
CA ASN A 294 -5.66 13.10 -14.87
C ASN A 294 -4.51 12.33 -15.53
N PHE A 295 -3.26 12.73 -15.27
CA PHE A 295 -2.08 12.05 -15.78
C PHE A 295 -1.98 10.63 -15.22
N MET A 296 -2.23 10.42 -13.94
CA MET A 296 -2.22 9.09 -13.30
C MET A 296 -3.34 8.16 -13.84
N CYS A 297 -4.41 8.72 -14.39
CA CYS A 297 -5.48 7.97 -15.05
C CYS A 297 -5.20 7.66 -16.54
N ASP A 298 -4.07 8.05 -17.09
CA ASP A 298 -3.66 7.62 -18.43
C ASP A 298 -3.31 6.12 -18.40
N PRO A 299 -3.91 5.27 -19.28
CA PRO A 299 -3.68 3.82 -19.24
C PRO A 299 -2.21 3.40 -19.35
N GLU A 300 -1.40 4.10 -20.16
CA GLU A 300 0.04 3.82 -20.27
C GLU A 300 0.76 4.12 -18.96
N ILE A 301 0.45 5.27 -18.35
CA ILE A 301 1.06 5.69 -17.08
C ILE A 301 0.59 4.78 -15.93
N ALA A 302 -0.71 4.52 -15.85
CA ALA A 302 -1.28 3.64 -14.83
C ALA A 302 -0.69 2.22 -14.92
N GLY A 303 -0.56 1.68 -16.15
CA GLY A 303 0.02 0.37 -16.37
C GLY A 303 1.50 0.32 -15.99
N ALA A 304 2.32 1.26 -16.49
CA ALA A 304 3.74 1.33 -16.14
C ALA A 304 3.98 1.53 -14.63
N ASN A 305 3.09 2.29 -13.98
CA ASN A 305 3.16 2.49 -12.54
C ASN A 305 2.82 1.20 -11.77
N MET A 306 1.74 0.52 -12.13
CA MET A 306 1.28 -0.69 -11.42
C MET A 306 2.17 -1.91 -11.72
N ASP A 307 2.78 -1.99 -12.89
CA ASP A 307 3.77 -3.04 -13.22
C ASP A 307 5.00 -2.97 -12.30
N PHE A 308 5.39 -1.77 -11.88
CA PHE A 308 6.46 -1.56 -10.91
C PHE A 308 6.00 -1.75 -9.46
N VAL A 309 4.83 -1.18 -9.11
CA VAL A 309 4.33 -1.17 -7.73
C VAL A 309 3.80 -2.56 -7.31
N GLY A 310 3.37 -3.38 -8.28
CA GLY A 310 2.85 -4.72 -8.02
C GLY A 310 1.42 -4.73 -7.45
N TYR A 311 0.61 -3.69 -7.71
CA TYR A 311 -0.78 -3.63 -7.28
C TYR A 311 -1.75 -3.65 -8.46
N SER A 312 -3.02 -3.90 -8.19
CA SER A 312 -4.06 -3.96 -9.22
C SER A 312 -4.53 -2.56 -9.62
N THR A 313 -4.71 -2.37 -10.91
CA THR A 313 -5.19 -1.10 -11.46
C THR A 313 -6.71 -1.08 -11.58
N PRO A 314 -7.38 0.05 -11.27
CA PRO A 314 -8.79 0.24 -11.55
C PRO A 314 -9.08 0.63 -13.01
N ILE A 315 -8.12 0.43 -13.92
CA ILE A 315 -8.18 0.80 -15.34
C ILE A 315 -7.89 -0.44 -16.18
N SER A 316 -8.93 -1.08 -16.74
CA SER A 316 -8.77 -2.28 -17.59
C SER A 316 -7.87 -2.06 -18.80
N ASP A 317 -7.93 -0.87 -19.41
CA ASP A 317 -7.10 -0.53 -20.57
C ASP A 317 -5.59 -0.49 -20.20
N ALA A 318 -5.24 -0.24 -18.92
CA ALA A 318 -3.87 -0.25 -18.42
C ALA A 318 -3.24 -1.64 -18.40
N LYS A 319 -4.06 -2.71 -18.38
CA LYS A 319 -3.58 -4.10 -18.41
C LYS A 319 -2.77 -4.42 -19.67
N ALA A 320 -2.99 -3.68 -20.77
CA ALA A 320 -2.16 -3.82 -21.98
C ALA A 320 -0.69 -3.47 -21.80
N TYR A 321 -0.36 -2.79 -20.71
CA TYR A 321 0.99 -2.33 -20.35
C TYR A 321 1.59 -3.10 -19.16
N LEU A 322 0.87 -4.09 -18.63
CA LEU A 322 1.33 -4.99 -17.58
C LEU A 322 1.95 -6.25 -18.20
N SER A 323 2.84 -6.89 -17.47
CA SER A 323 3.40 -8.20 -17.85
C SER A 323 2.32 -9.29 -17.84
N GLU A 324 2.48 -10.34 -18.67
CA GLU A 324 1.56 -11.48 -18.68
C GLU A 324 1.52 -12.20 -17.31
N ASP A 325 2.64 -12.21 -16.59
CA ASP A 325 2.74 -12.83 -15.27
C ASP A 325 1.87 -12.09 -14.24
N VAL A 326 1.84 -10.75 -14.28
CA VAL A 326 0.97 -9.94 -13.41
C VAL A 326 -0.51 -10.13 -13.76
N ILE A 327 -0.87 -10.06 -15.05
CA ILE A 327 -2.28 -10.14 -15.48
C ILE A 327 -2.92 -11.49 -15.14
N ASN A 328 -2.15 -12.58 -15.23
CA ASN A 328 -2.65 -13.94 -15.01
C ASN A 328 -2.46 -14.41 -13.56
N ASN A 329 -1.92 -13.59 -12.68
CA ASN A 329 -1.71 -13.94 -11.29
C ASN A 329 -2.96 -13.62 -10.46
N GLU A 330 -3.58 -14.65 -9.89
CA GLU A 330 -4.79 -14.51 -9.06
C GLU A 330 -4.55 -13.73 -7.75
N ILE A 331 -3.30 -13.50 -7.36
CA ILE A 331 -2.96 -12.64 -6.20
C ILE A 331 -3.29 -11.18 -6.54
N PHE A 332 -2.96 -10.75 -7.76
CA PHE A 332 -3.24 -9.38 -8.21
C PHE A 332 -4.67 -9.25 -8.75
N TYR A 333 -5.12 -10.22 -9.57
CA TYR A 333 -6.43 -10.22 -10.21
C TYR A 333 -7.21 -11.48 -9.80
N PRO A 334 -7.76 -11.50 -8.57
CA PRO A 334 -8.50 -12.64 -8.05
C PRO A 334 -9.76 -12.94 -8.87
N THR A 335 -10.23 -14.19 -8.79
CA THR A 335 -11.43 -14.62 -9.48
C THR A 335 -12.67 -13.90 -8.95
N GLU A 336 -13.74 -13.87 -9.76
CA GLU A 336 -15.02 -13.27 -9.36
C GLU A 336 -15.61 -13.96 -8.10
N GLU A 337 -15.33 -15.24 -7.89
CA GLU A 337 -15.72 -15.98 -6.69
C GLU A 337 -15.07 -15.40 -5.43
N ILE A 338 -13.75 -15.14 -5.47
CA ILE A 338 -13.00 -14.52 -4.38
C ILE A 338 -13.49 -13.09 -4.14
N LEU A 339 -13.65 -12.30 -5.20
CA LEU A 339 -14.12 -10.90 -5.12
C LEU A 339 -15.52 -10.81 -4.51
N SER A 340 -16.44 -11.70 -4.90
CA SER A 340 -17.82 -11.71 -4.38
C SER A 340 -17.91 -12.04 -2.88
N ASN A 341 -16.86 -12.61 -2.30
CA ASN A 341 -16.76 -12.92 -0.88
C ASN A 341 -15.88 -11.92 -0.11
N SER A 342 -15.78 -10.69 -0.59
CA SER A 342 -15.01 -9.62 0.03
C SER A 342 -15.88 -8.40 0.33
N GLU A 343 -15.45 -7.59 1.28
CA GLU A 343 -16.13 -6.34 1.64
C GLU A 343 -15.14 -5.17 1.66
N VAL A 344 -15.58 -4.01 1.17
CA VAL A 344 -14.84 -2.74 1.26
C VAL A 344 -15.12 -2.09 2.60
N PHE A 345 -14.11 -1.46 3.21
CA PHE A 345 -14.32 -0.70 4.44
C PHE A 345 -15.06 0.61 4.19
N THR A 346 -15.97 0.92 5.10
CA THR A 346 -16.59 2.25 5.19
C THR A 346 -16.23 2.92 6.52
N SER A 347 -16.45 4.24 6.61
CA SER A 347 -16.23 4.98 7.84
C SER A 347 -17.19 4.49 8.92
N LEU A 348 -16.64 4.10 10.07
CA LEU A 348 -17.43 3.73 11.24
C LEU A 348 -17.96 4.96 11.95
N PRO A 349 -19.15 4.88 12.57
CA PRO A 349 -19.62 5.93 13.49
C PRO A 349 -18.60 6.22 14.59
N SER A 350 -18.48 7.47 15.00
CA SER A 350 -17.45 7.92 15.95
C SER A 350 -17.43 7.14 17.28
N ASN A 351 -18.60 6.71 17.77
CA ASN A 351 -18.70 5.88 18.96
C ASN A 351 -18.14 4.47 18.76
N ILE A 352 -18.30 3.90 17.56
CA ILE A 352 -17.73 2.59 17.22
C ILE A 352 -16.22 2.72 16.97
N SER A 353 -15.77 3.76 16.26
CA SER A 353 -14.33 4.02 16.08
C SER A 353 -13.61 4.13 17.43
N ALA A 354 -14.16 4.90 18.38
CA ALA A 354 -13.59 5.02 19.73
C ALA A 354 -13.61 3.70 20.51
N LEU A 355 -14.64 2.86 20.31
CA LEU A 355 -14.70 1.51 20.88
C LEU A 355 -13.59 0.64 20.29
N VAL A 356 -13.41 0.63 18.97
CA VAL A 356 -12.36 -0.14 18.27
C VAL A 356 -10.97 0.23 18.79
N ASP A 357 -10.67 1.53 18.92
CA ASP A 357 -9.40 2.01 19.47
C ASP A 357 -9.16 1.49 20.89
N SER A 358 -10.22 1.53 21.75
CA SER A 358 -10.15 1.02 23.11
C SER A 358 -9.92 -0.48 23.17
N LEU A 359 -10.69 -1.24 22.38
CA LEU A 359 -10.58 -2.71 22.32
C LEU A 359 -9.23 -3.15 21.76
N TRP A 360 -8.73 -2.43 20.75
CA TRP A 360 -7.40 -2.70 20.19
C TRP A 360 -6.28 -2.48 21.21
N ALA A 361 -6.36 -1.39 21.97
CA ALA A 361 -5.43 -1.16 23.07
C ALA A 361 -5.47 -2.31 24.09
N GLU A 362 -6.67 -2.84 24.42
CA GLU A 362 -6.82 -3.98 25.31
C GLU A 362 -6.24 -5.28 24.72
N VAL A 363 -6.45 -5.54 23.42
CA VAL A 363 -5.84 -6.69 22.72
C VAL A 363 -4.32 -6.63 22.83
N LYS A 364 -3.72 -5.43 22.64
CA LYS A 364 -2.26 -5.25 22.67
C LYS A 364 -1.66 -5.23 24.07
N MET A 365 -2.39 -4.77 25.10
CA MET A 365 -1.86 -4.62 26.46
C MET A 365 -1.57 -5.93 27.22
N GLY A 366 -2.00 -7.08 26.72
CA GLY A 366 -1.68 -8.35 27.33
C GLY A 366 -2.72 -8.93 28.27
N GLY A 367 -2.76 -10.26 28.32
CA GLY A 367 -3.66 -11.02 29.16
C GLY A 367 -3.26 -10.95 30.67
N PRO A 368 -4.03 -11.63 31.55
CA PRO A 368 -3.79 -11.66 33.00
C PRO A 368 -2.37 -12.05 33.42
N GLY A 369 -1.61 -12.75 32.54
CA GLY A 369 -0.21 -13.13 32.77
C GLY A 369 0.76 -11.95 32.74
N ASP A 370 0.53 -10.96 31.88
CA ASP A 370 1.43 -9.79 31.76
C ASP A 370 1.26 -8.84 32.94
N SER A 371 0.03 -8.72 33.46
CA SER A 371 -0.23 -7.96 34.68
C SER A 371 0.43 -8.61 35.91
N LEU A 372 0.45 -9.94 35.99
CA LEU A 372 1.13 -10.66 37.05
C LEU A 372 2.64 -10.48 36.99
N THR A 373 3.21 -10.53 35.79
CA THR A 373 4.63 -10.30 35.55
C THR A 373 5.02 -8.86 35.89
N LEU A 374 4.21 -7.87 35.52
CA LEU A 374 4.42 -6.47 35.88
C LEU A 374 4.34 -6.26 37.41
N ILE A 375 3.38 -6.87 38.09
CA ILE A 375 3.23 -6.84 39.55
C ILE A 375 4.47 -7.47 40.21
N LEU A 376 4.98 -8.58 39.71
CA LEU A 376 6.20 -9.23 40.21
C LEU A 376 7.43 -8.34 40.01
N ILE A 377 7.58 -7.70 38.86
CA ILE A 377 8.67 -6.75 38.59
C ILE A 377 8.60 -5.58 39.55
N ILE A 378 7.44 -4.97 39.75
CA ILE A 378 7.24 -3.88 40.72
C ILE A 378 7.58 -4.32 42.15
N ALA A 379 7.14 -5.53 42.54
CA ALA A 379 7.44 -6.09 43.86
C ALA A 379 8.93 -6.30 44.06
N VAL A 380 9.66 -6.77 43.06
CA VAL A 380 11.14 -6.92 43.11
C VAL A 380 11.83 -5.56 43.26
N PHE A 381 11.42 -4.55 42.48
CA PHE A 381 12.00 -3.20 42.64
C PHE A 381 11.71 -2.58 44.02
N LEU A 382 10.51 -2.79 44.55
CA LEU A 382 10.15 -2.35 45.91
C LEU A 382 11.00 -3.05 46.96
N ALA A 383 11.21 -4.37 46.84
CA ALA A 383 12.07 -5.12 47.76
C ALA A 383 13.53 -4.64 47.71
N ILE A 384 14.07 -4.38 46.53
CA ILE A 384 15.40 -3.79 46.35
C ILE A 384 15.47 -2.41 47.00
N TYR A 385 14.50 -1.55 46.80
CA TYR A 385 14.42 -0.22 47.37
C TYR A 385 14.38 -0.25 48.90
N ILE A 386 13.54 -1.11 49.48
CA ILE A 386 13.44 -1.31 50.92
C ILE A 386 14.78 -1.82 51.46
N SER A 387 15.45 -2.75 50.80
CA SER A 387 16.75 -3.30 51.21
C SER A 387 17.84 -2.22 51.24
N ILE A 388 17.82 -1.31 50.26
CA ILE A 388 18.77 -0.14 50.23
C ILE A 388 18.52 0.80 51.43
N ILE A 389 17.22 1.06 51.73
CA ILE A 389 16.89 1.90 52.90
C ILE A 389 17.36 1.27 54.20
N ILE A 390 17.12 -0.03 54.41
CA ILE A 390 17.53 -0.78 55.58
C ILE A 390 19.08 -0.77 55.66
N TYR A 391 19.76 -1.05 54.55
CA TYR A 391 21.21 -1.02 54.51
C TYR A 391 21.78 0.37 54.90
N LYS A 392 21.25 1.46 54.36
CA LYS A 392 21.64 2.83 54.72
C LYS A 392 21.39 3.13 56.20
N LYS A 393 20.28 2.65 56.76
CA LYS A 393 19.92 2.85 58.18
C LYS A 393 20.87 2.07 59.10
N ILE A 394 21.25 0.85 58.73
CA ILE A 394 22.24 0.03 59.50
C ILE A 394 23.62 0.66 59.40
N LYS A 395 24.05 1.10 58.22
CA LYS A 395 25.36 1.76 58.05
C LYS A 395 25.45 3.02 58.88
N ARG A 396 24.43 3.88 58.88
CA ARG A 396 24.36 5.10 59.66
C ARG A 396 24.38 4.83 61.19
N LYS A 397 23.82 3.72 61.64
CA LYS A 397 23.84 3.30 63.02
C LYS A 397 25.23 2.80 63.47
N ARG A 398 25.99 2.18 62.56
CA ARG A 398 27.40 1.73 62.80
C ARG A 398 28.39 2.88 62.80
N GLU A 399 28.12 3.96 62.08
CA GLU A 399 29.01 5.17 62.06
C GLU A 399 28.77 6.10 63.25
N LEU A 400 27.71 5.88 64.05
CA LEU A 400 27.35 6.64 65.24
C LEU A 400 27.69 5.92 66.55
N MET A 401 28.25 4.70 66.49
CA MET A 401 28.81 3.92 67.60
C MET A 401 30.35 3.91 67.56
#